data_ee9356259af3c3d58eaef9136703bd96
#
_entry.id   ee9356259af3c3d58eaef9136703bd96
#
_cell.length_a   1.000
_cell.length_b   1.000
_cell.length_c   1.000
_cell.angle_alpha   90.00
_cell.angle_beta   90.00
_cell.angle_gamma   90.00
#
_symmetry.space_group_name_H-M   'P 1'
#
loop_
_entity.id
_entity.type
_entity.pdbx_description
1 polymer ?
#
loop_
_entity_poly.entity_id
_entity_poly.type
_entity_poly.pdbx_seq_one_letter_code
_entity_poly.pdbx_strand_id
1 'polypeptide(L)'
;MLNFMFNNLFTLKGNFTDSITSFSTFSLIDFFNVYFFQLVLSIIFLVDTAYFCFGYIFEAGFLKNKVKSVDCTYSGWIFALACYPPFSSITSMYFPWSSNEYISFGDNFENVFFRILIIILLSIYLFATISLGTRCSNLTNRGIVITGAYKFVRHPAYISKNLVWWITLIPVLKDNNFAFLSMIGWSFMYFMRAI
;
A
#
# COMPACT_ATOMS: atom_id res chain seq x y z
N MET A 1 4.49 -1.53 -13.42
CA MET A 1 3.22 -2.08 -12.89
C MET A 1 3.07 -3.56 -13.17
N LEU A 2 3.17 -4.06 -14.43
CA LEU A 2 3.04 -5.49 -14.74
C LEU A 2 3.96 -6.38 -13.87
N ASN A 3 5.24 -6.04 -13.73
CA ASN A 3 6.18 -6.80 -12.90
C ASN A 3 5.72 -6.89 -11.43
N PHE A 4 5.17 -5.81 -10.86
CA PHE A 4 4.62 -5.83 -9.50
C PHE A 4 3.40 -6.74 -9.40
N MET A 5 2.51 -6.70 -10.37
CA MET A 5 1.34 -7.58 -10.40
C MET A 5 1.75 -9.06 -10.49
N PHE A 6 2.71 -9.41 -11.35
CA PHE A 6 3.21 -10.78 -11.46
C PHE A 6 3.93 -11.24 -10.17
N ASN A 7 4.76 -10.38 -9.56
CA ASN A 7 5.40 -10.70 -8.29
C ASN A 7 4.35 -10.98 -7.20
N ASN A 8 3.31 -10.14 -7.08
CA ASN A 8 2.23 -10.37 -6.12
C ASN A 8 1.43 -11.65 -6.42
N LEU A 9 1.26 -12.02 -7.69
CA LEU A 9 0.63 -13.29 -8.06
C LEU A 9 1.46 -14.49 -7.63
N PHE A 10 2.79 -14.46 -7.83
CA PHE A 10 3.69 -15.52 -7.38
C PHE A 10 3.72 -15.63 -5.85
N THR A 11 3.77 -14.48 -5.16
CA THR A 11 3.72 -14.43 -3.69
C THR A 11 2.40 -15.01 -3.18
N LEU A 12 1.28 -14.67 -3.79
CA LEU A 12 -0.02 -15.25 -3.43
C LEU A 12 -0.04 -16.77 -3.60
N LYS A 13 0.47 -17.26 -4.73
CA LYS A 13 0.54 -18.72 -4.97
C LYS A 13 1.38 -19.43 -3.90
N GLY A 14 2.55 -18.89 -3.55
CA GLY A 14 3.39 -19.42 -2.48
C GLY A 14 2.66 -19.45 -1.14
N ASN A 15 2.17 -18.30 -0.69
CA ASN A 15 1.47 -18.17 0.60
C ASN A 15 0.21 -19.04 0.68
N PHE A 16 -0.51 -19.23 -0.42
CA PHE A 16 -1.67 -20.13 -0.47
C PHE A 16 -1.28 -21.59 -0.29
N THR A 17 -0.23 -22.05 -0.97
CA THR A 17 0.28 -23.41 -0.86
C THR A 17 0.76 -23.68 0.57
N ASP A 18 1.55 -22.76 1.14
CA ASP A 18 2.08 -22.87 2.50
C ASP A 18 0.96 -22.87 3.55
N SER A 19 -0.08 -22.06 3.35
CA SER A 19 -1.24 -22.01 4.23
C SER A 19 -2.00 -23.33 4.27
N ILE A 20 -2.21 -23.98 3.13
CA ILE A 20 -2.93 -25.27 3.05
C ILE A 20 -2.11 -26.38 3.71
N THR A 21 -0.82 -26.45 3.41
CA THR A 21 0.05 -27.52 3.94
C THR A 21 0.26 -27.43 5.44
N SER A 22 0.18 -26.23 6.01
CA SER A 22 0.50 -25.94 7.41
C SER A 22 -0.74 -25.89 8.32
N PHE A 23 -1.94 -25.88 7.77
CA PHE A 23 -3.19 -25.70 8.53
C PHE A 23 -3.39 -26.74 9.63
N SER A 24 -2.96 -27.99 9.41
CA SER A 24 -3.12 -29.10 10.37
C SER A 24 -2.00 -29.22 11.41
N THR A 25 -0.91 -28.45 11.28
CA THR A 25 0.33 -28.67 12.02
C THR A 25 0.59 -27.62 13.10
N PHE A 26 -0.02 -26.43 13.00
CA PHE A 26 0.26 -25.29 13.87
C PHE A 26 -0.90 -24.96 14.82
N SER A 27 -0.56 -24.27 15.93
CA SER A 27 -1.59 -23.65 16.76
C SER A 27 -2.36 -22.57 15.97
N LEU A 28 -3.60 -22.27 16.37
CA LEU A 28 -4.43 -21.26 15.67
C LEU A 28 -3.74 -19.88 15.62
N ILE A 29 -3.05 -19.49 16.69
CA ILE A 29 -2.34 -18.21 16.79
C ILE A 29 -1.13 -18.19 15.86
N ASP A 30 -0.34 -19.25 15.83
CA ASP A 30 0.84 -19.35 14.97
C ASP A 30 0.43 -19.42 13.50
N PHE A 31 -0.63 -20.17 13.19
CA PHE A 31 -1.20 -20.20 11.85
C PHE A 31 -1.64 -18.82 11.39
N PHE A 32 -2.36 -18.06 12.22
CA PHE A 32 -2.75 -16.70 11.92
C PHE A 32 -1.53 -15.80 11.67
N ASN A 33 -0.54 -15.86 12.55
CA ASN A 33 0.63 -14.99 12.48
C ASN A 33 1.53 -15.30 11.28
N VAL A 34 1.74 -16.55 10.94
CA VAL A 34 2.74 -16.92 9.91
C VAL A 34 2.11 -17.02 8.52
N TYR A 35 0.93 -17.63 8.39
CA TYR A 35 0.36 -17.98 7.10
C TYR A 35 -0.84 -17.13 6.71
N PHE A 36 -1.84 -17.03 7.57
CA PHE A 36 -3.09 -16.34 7.25
C PHE A 36 -2.88 -14.85 6.98
N PHE A 37 -2.09 -14.19 7.83
CA PHE A 37 -1.78 -12.77 7.66
C PHE A 37 -1.10 -12.49 6.31
N GLN A 38 -0.09 -13.29 5.96
CA GLN A 38 0.63 -13.13 4.70
C GLN A 38 -0.25 -13.40 3.49
N LEU A 39 -1.14 -14.39 3.58
CA LEU A 39 -2.11 -14.69 2.52
C LEU A 39 -3.05 -13.50 2.28
N VAL A 40 -3.61 -12.93 3.34
CA VAL A 40 -4.51 -11.76 3.25
C VAL A 40 -3.80 -10.56 2.63
N LEU A 41 -2.56 -10.27 3.05
CA LEU A 41 -1.78 -9.18 2.46
C LEU A 41 -1.52 -9.41 0.97
N SER A 42 -1.16 -10.64 0.59
CA SER A 42 -0.91 -10.98 -0.82
C SER A 42 -2.15 -10.77 -1.69
N ILE A 43 -3.34 -11.10 -1.18
CA ILE A 43 -4.61 -10.85 -1.87
C ILE A 43 -4.83 -9.35 -2.02
N ILE A 44 -4.67 -8.58 -0.94
CA ILE A 44 -4.85 -7.12 -0.97
C ILE A 44 -3.94 -6.46 -2.01
N PHE A 45 -2.65 -6.77 -1.98
CA PHE A 45 -1.69 -6.17 -2.90
C PHE A 45 -1.85 -6.67 -4.34
N LEU A 46 -2.27 -7.93 -4.55
CA LEU A 46 -2.58 -8.41 -5.89
C LEU A 46 -3.76 -7.67 -6.49
N VAL A 47 -4.86 -7.53 -5.76
CA VAL A 47 -6.04 -6.81 -6.26
C VAL A 47 -5.71 -5.34 -6.51
N ASP A 48 -4.99 -4.68 -5.60
CA ASP A 48 -4.54 -3.30 -5.75
C ASP A 48 -3.72 -3.11 -7.02
N THR A 49 -2.65 -3.90 -7.19
CA THR A 49 -1.78 -3.80 -8.37
C THR A 49 -2.47 -4.19 -9.66
N ALA A 50 -3.43 -5.12 -9.64
CA ALA A 50 -4.23 -5.47 -10.80
C ALA A 50 -5.12 -4.30 -11.25
N TYR A 51 -5.80 -3.61 -10.33
CA TYR A 51 -6.59 -2.41 -10.65
C TYR A 51 -5.73 -1.29 -11.24
N PHE A 52 -4.58 -1.01 -10.64
CA PHE A 52 -3.64 -0.02 -11.17
C PHE A 52 -3.13 -0.41 -12.55
N CYS A 53 -2.71 -1.67 -12.73
CA CYS A 53 -2.21 -2.18 -14.00
C CYS A 53 -3.28 -2.05 -15.10
N PHE A 54 -4.51 -2.49 -14.81
CA PHE A 54 -5.62 -2.39 -15.74
C PHE A 54 -5.96 -0.93 -16.08
N GLY A 55 -6.02 -0.04 -15.08
CA GLY A 55 -6.31 1.37 -15.27
C GLY A 55 -5.26 2.14 -16.08
N TYR A 56 -3.99 1.71 -16.04
CA TYR A 56 -2.92 2.30 -16.84
C TYR A 56 -2.85 1.75 -18.27
N ILE A 57 -3.19 0.48 -18.47
CA ILE A 57 -3.12 -0.15 -19.80
C ILE A 57 -4.34 0.21 -20.65
N PHE A 58 -5.53 0.22 -20.04
CA PHE A 58 -6.77 0.40 -20.78
C PHE A 58 -7.36 1.79 -20.52
N GLU A 59 -7.55 2.53 -21.61
CA GLU A 59 -8.31 3.78 -21.61
C GLU A 59 -9.52 3.62 -22.53
N ALA A 60 -10.74 3.73 -21.98
CA ALA A 60 -11.97 3.60 -22.73
C ALA A 60 -13.09 4.49 -22.17
N GLY A 61 -13.97 4.93 -23.05
CA GLY A 61 -15.09 5.82 -22.65
C GLY A 61 -16.03 5.20 -21.64
N PHE A 62 -16.32 3.91 -21.77
CA PHE A 62 -17.19 3.18 -20.85
C PHE A 62 -16.57 2.97 -19.47
N LEU A 63 -15.23 2.96 -19.35
CA LEU A 63 -14.50 2.90 -18.09
C LEU A 63 -14.44 4.25 -17.37
N LYS A 64 -14.85 5.33 -18.03
CA LYS A 64 -14.81 6.70 -17.50
C LYS A 64 -13.42 7.12 -17.01
N ASN A 65 -12.35 6.56 -17.60
CA ASN A 65 -10.96 6.75 -17.18
C ASN A 65 -10.12 7.57 -18.16
N LYS A 66 -10.76 8.28 -19.10
CA LYS A 66 -10.07 9.19 -20.03
C LYS A 66 -9.37 10.30 -19.26
N VAL A 67 -8.16 10.61 -19.68
CA VAL A 67 -7.38 11.74 -19.17
C VAL A 67 -8.09 13.05 -19.52
N LYS A 68 -8.40 13.87 -18.52
CA LYS A 68 -9.04 15.18 -18.68
C LYS A 68 -8.02 16.31 -18.65
N SER A 69 -7.04 16.21 -17.77
CA SER A 69 -5.94 17.17 -17.63
C SER A 69 -4.71 16.48 -17.02
N VAL A 70 -3.57 17.12 -17.20
CA VAL A 70 -2.29 16.68 -16.60
C VAL A 70 -1.84 17.77 -15.66
N ASP A 71 -1.23 17.39 -14.54
CA ASP A 71 -0.60 18.34 -13.64
C ASP A 71 0.63 18.94 -14.32
N CYS A 72 0.64 20.27 -14.48
CA CYS A 72 1.72 21.03 -15.10
C CYS A 72 2.62 21.71 -14.07
N THR A 73 2.42 21.47 -12.77
CA THR A 73 3.21 22.10 -11.72
C THR A 73 4.54 21.38 -11.49
N TYR A 74 5.61 22.13 -11.26
CA TYR A 74 6.91 21.55 -10.90
C TYR A 74 6.83 20.76 -9.60
N SER A 75 6.07 21.25 -8.61
CA SER A 75 5.89 20.58 -7.33
C SER A 75 5.23 19.21 -7.49
N GLY A 76 4.13 19.12 -8.22
CA GLY A 76 3.44 17.85 -8.47
C GLY A 76 4.38 16.82 -9.12
N TRP A 77 5.16 17.22 -10.11
CA TRP A 77 6.13 16.36 -10.77
C TRP A 77 7.27 15.92 -9.86
N ILE A 78 7.87 16.84 -9.08
CA ILE A 78 8.97 16.52 -8.16
C ILE A 78 8.50 15.50 -7.13
N PHE A 79 7.39 15.74 -6.44
CA PHE A 79 6.89 14.82 -5.41
C PHE A 79 6.40 13.48 -5.98
N ALA A 80 5.84 13.46 -7.19
CA ALA A 80 5.47 12.21 -7.83
C ALA A 80 6.71 11.39 -8.21
N LEU A 81 7.70 12.00 -8.85
CA LEU A 81 8.93 11.33 -9.28
C LEU A 81 9.77 10.86 -8.09
N ALA A 82 9.88 11.64 -7.01
CA ALA A 82 10.60 11.27 -5.81
C ALA A 82 10.11 9.94 -5.19
N CYS A 83 8.84 9.60 -5.40
CA CYS A 83 8.25 8.35 -4.89
C CYS A 83 8.42 7.14 -5.82
N TYR A 84 8.92 7.31 -7.05
CA TYR A 84 9.00 6.23 -8.05
C TYR A 84 10.42 6.06 -8.62
N PRO A 85 10.79 4.83 -9.03
CA PRO A 85 12.05 4.61 -9.76
C PRO A 85 12.13 5.42 -11.04
N PRO A 86 13.32 5.93 -11.40
CA PRO A 86 14.61 5.73 -10.74
C PRO A 86 14.88 6.69 -9.56
N PHE A 87 14.10 7.75 -9.41
CA PHE A 87 14.38 8.82 -8.43
C PHE A 87 14.12 8.40 -6.97
N SER A 88 13.27 7.42 -6.73
CA SER A 88 13.03 6.90 -5.37
C SER A 88 14.29 6.32 -4.71
N SER A 89 15.27 5.87 -5.49
CA SER A 89 16.56 5.42 -4.95
C SER A 89 17.35 6.57 -4.33
N ILE A 90 17.33 7.75 -4.96
CA ILE A 90 17.97 8.96 -4.43
C ILE A 90 17.22 9.41 -3.17
N THR A 91 15.89 9.43 -3.20
CA THR A 91 15.07 9.77 -2.04
C THR A 91 15.38 8.87 -0.86
N SER A 92 15.52 7.56 -1.08
CA SER A 92 15.84 6.57 -0.06
C SER A 92 17.25 6.70 0.54
N MET A 93 18.17 7.38 -0.13
CA MET A 93 19.49 7.70 0.45
C MET A 93 19.38 8.71 1.59
N TYR A 94 18.47 9.69 1.48
CA TYR A 94 18.25 10.72 2.50
C TYR A 94 17.18 10.33 3.53
N PHE A 95 16.17 9.59 3.07
CA PHE A 95 15.06 9.09 3.89
C PHE A 95 14.96 7.58 3.73
N PRO A 96 15.81 6.79 4.44
CA PRO A 96 15.77 5.33 4.35
C PRO A 96 14.39 4.79 4.67
N TRP A 97 13.91 3.87 3.83
CA TRP A 97 12.62 3.23 4.05
C TRP A 97 12.76 2.16 5.14
N SER A 98 12.03 2.32 6.23
CA SER A 98 12.10 1.42 7.39
C SER A 98 10.80 0.68 7.68
N SER A 99 9.70 1.00 6.97
CA SER A 99 8.43 0.32 7.14
C SER A 99 8.42 -1.04 6.43
N ASN A 100 7.88 -2.05 7.10
CA ASN A 100 7.67 -3.39 6.53
C ASN A 100 6.40 -3.98 7.12
N GLU A 101 5.41 -4.26 6.27
CA GLU A 101 4.12 -4.82 6.67
C GLU A 101 4.24 -6.22 7.29
N TYR A 102 5.32 -6.93 7.03
CA TYR A 102 5.60 -8.29 7.56
C TYR A 102 6.39 -8.29 8.86
N ILE A 103 6.64 -7.14 9.47
CA ILE A 103 7.43 -7.03 10.70
C ILE A 103 6.78 -7.78 11.88
N SER A 104 7.60 -8.23 12.83
CA SER A 104 7.14 -8.78 14.10
C SER A 104 7.09 -7.69 15.17
N PHE A 105 6.03 -7.68 15.97
CA PHE A 105 5.80 -6.68 17.02
C PHE A 105 6.23 -7.11 18.43
N GLY A 106 6.68 -8.34 18.60
CA GLY A 106 7.06 -8.90 19.89
C GLY A 106 6.37 -10.25 20.15
N ASP A 107 5.59 -10.35 21.22
CA ASP A 107 4.91 -11.58 21.60
C ASP A 107 3.77 -11.96 20.63
N ASN A 108 3.36 -13.22 20.65
CA ASN A 108 2.31 -13.73 19.76
C ASN A 108 0.99 -12.94 19.86
N PHE A 109 0.62 -12.48 21.05
CA PHE A 109 -0.59 -11.69 21.25
C PHE A 109 -0.46 -10.28 20.67
N GLU A 110 0.67 -9.60 20.88
CA GLU A 110 0.95 -8.30 20.28
C GLU A 110 0.95 -8.37 18.76
N ASN A 111 1.56 -9.42 18.20
CA ASN A 111 1.54 -9.68 16.77
C ASN A 111 0.11 -9.82 16.22
N VAL A 112 -0.75 -10.59 16.87
CA VAL A 112 -2.15 -10.76 16.45
C VAL A 112 -2.87 -9.41 16.47
N PHE A 113 -2.74 -8.64 17.55
CA PHE A 113 -3.39 -7.34 17.68
C PHE A 113 -2.99 -6.36 16.58
N PHE A 114 -1.69 -6.13 16.39
CA PHE A 114 -1.21 -5.20 15.37
C PHE A 114 -1.49 -5.69 13.95
N ARG A 115 -1.41 -6.98 13.68
CA ARG A 115 -1.73 -7.56 12.38
C ARG A 115 -3.20 -7.44 12.02
N ILE A 116 -4.11 -7.62 12.97
CA ILE A 116 -5.54 -7.33 12.76
C ILE A 116 -5.74 -5.85 12.40
N LEU A 117 -5.09 -4.95 13.13
CA LEU A 117 -5.18 -3.51 12.85
C LEU A 117 -4.64 -3.16 11.46
N ILE A 118 -3.52 -3.75 11.05
CA ILE A 118 -2.95 -3.60 9.69
C ILE A 118 -3.93 -4.13 8.64
N ILE A 119 -4.53 -5.31 8.83
CA ILE A 119 -5.53 -5.86 7.91
C ILE A 119 -6.71 -4.90 7.75
N ILE A 120 -7.23 -4.34 8.84
CA ILE A 120 -8.34 -3.38 8.80
C ILE A 120 -7.94 -2.15 7.97
N LEU A 121 -6.78 -1.55 8.24
CA LEU A 121 -6.30 -0.36 7.53
C LEU A 121 -6.03 -0.65 6.05
N LEU A 122 -5.42 -1.78 5.73
CA LEU A 122 -5.18 -2.19 4.34
C LEU A 122 -6.48 -2.58 3.62
N SER A 123 -7.48 -3.07 4.33
CA SER A 123 -8.82 -3.28 3.76
C SER A 123 -9.49 -1.95 3.41
N ILE A 124 -9.33 -0.91 4.23
CA ILE A 124 -9.79 0.46 3.90
C ILE A 124 -9.03 0.98 2.68
N TYR A 125 -7.72 0.77 2.63
CA TYR A 125 -6.89 1.09 1.47
C TYR A 125 -7.39 0.41 0.20
N LEU A 126 -7.61 -0.91 0.24
CA LEU A 126 -8.13 -1.67 -0.89
C LEU A 126 -9.53 -1.21 -1.31
N PHE A 127 -10.43 -0.95 -0.34
CA PHE A 127 -11.75 -0.41 -0.62
C PHE A 127 -11.67 0.96 -1.32
N ALA A 128 -10.72 1.80 -0.92
CA ALA A 128 -10.45 3.07 -1.61
C ALA A 128 -9.97 2.84 -3.04
N THR A 129 -9.03 1.91 -3.28
CA THR A 129 -8.56 1.56 -4.63
C THR A 129 -9.71 1.03 -5.51
N ILE A 130 -10.54 0.14 -4.99
CA ILE A 130 -11.72 -0.38 -5.70
C ILE A 130 -12.71 0.74 -6.03
N SER A 131 -12.95 1.66 -5.09
CA SER A 131 -13.83 2.82 -5.30
C SER A 131 -13.29 3.78 -6.37
N LEU A 132 -11.97 3.94 -6.45
CA LEU A 132 -11.29 4.72 -7.50
C LEU A 132 -11.39 3.99 -8.86
N GLY A 133 -11.34 2.68 -8.84
CA GLY A 133 -11.43 1.83 -10.03
C GLY A 133 -10.31 2.13 -11.03
N THR A 134 -10.66 2.18 -12.30
CA THR A 134 -9.71 2.44 -13.40
C THR A 134 -9.28 3.89 -13.55
N ARG A 135 -9.77 4.80 -12.69
CA ARG A 135 -9.38 6.23 -12.69
C ARG A 135 -8.12 6.52 -11.90
N CYS A 136 -7.48 5.50 -11.34
CA CYS A 136 -6.22 5.65 -10.65
C CYS A 136 -5.16 6.28 -11.56
N SER A 137 -4.50 7.32 -11.05
CA SER A 137 -3.38 7.97 -11.75
C SER A 137 -2.58 8.82 -10.76
N ASN A 138 -1.35 9.19 -11.15
CA ASN A 138 -0.48 10.00 -10.30
C ASN A 138 -0.50 11.49 -10.67
N LEU A 139 -0.31 11.79 -11.95
CA LEU A 139 -0.17 13.16 -12.48
C LEU A 139 -1.27 13.52 -13.45
N THR A 140 -2.21 12.62 -13.70
CA THR A 140 -3.30 12.87 -14.63
C THR A 140 -4.64 12.87 -13.89
N ASN A 141 -5.46 13.88 -14.20
CA ASN A 141 -6.83 13.93 -13.72
C ASN A 141 -7.72 13.09 -14.65
N ARG A 142 -8.28 12.01 -14.14
CA ARG A 142 -9.23 11.13 -14.83
C ARG A 142 -10.66 11.30 -14.33
N GLY A 143 -10.89 12.33 -13.53
CA GLY A 143 -12.17 12.68 -12.93
C GLY A 143 -12.23 12.36 -11.44
N ILE A 144 -12.98 13.18 -10.73
CA ILE A 144 -13.13 13.09 -9.29
C ILE A 144 -14.08 11.93 -8.95
N VAL A 145 -13.70 11.14 -7.95
CA VAL A 145 -14.53 10.09 -7.36
C VAL A 145 -15.03 10.60 -6.01
N ILE A 146 -16.35 10.59 -5.82
CA ILE A 146 -17.03 11.06 -4.60
C ILE A 146 -17.84 9.94 -3.92
N THR A 147 -17.67 8.70 -4.36
CA THR A 147 -18.39 7.52 -3.88
C THR A 147 -17.48 6.58 -3.08
N GLY A 148 -18.07 5.62 -2.37
CA GLY A 148 -17.32 4.67 -1.57
C GLY A 148 -16.51 5.34 -0.46
N ALA A 149 -15.26 4.98 -0.28
CA ALA A 149 -14.36 5.55 0.74
C ALA A 149 -14.14 7.07 0.57
N TYR A 150 -14.21 7.57 -0.66
CA TYR A 150 -14.02 8.99 -1.00
C TYR A 150 -15.20 9.90 -0.58
N LYS A 151 -16.31 9.32 -0.10
CA LYS A 151 -17.40 10.07 0.50
C LYS A 151 -17.02 10.67 1.86
N PHE A 152 -16.15 10.02 2.59
CA PHE A 152 -15.79 10.41 3.96
C PHE A 152 -14.56 11.32 4.01
N VAL A 153 -13.53 11.01 3.22
CA VAL A 153 -12.29 11.78 3.16
C VAL A 153 -11.76 11.83 1.72
N ARG A 154 -10.98 12.88 1.40
CA ARG A 154 -10.46 13.09 0.03
C ARG A 154 -9.42 12.05 -0.40
N HIS A 155 -8.60 11.56 0.53
CA HIS A 155 -7.47 10.67 0.26
C HIS A 155 -7.44 9.46 1.20
N PRO A 156 -8.49 8.60 1.20
CA PRO A 156 -8.60 7.48 2.15
C PRO A 156 -7.45 6.48 1.99
N ALA A 157 -7.02 6.22 0.76
CA ALA A 157 -5.90 5.32 0.48
C ALA A 157 -4.57 5.83 1.08
N TYR A 158 -4.31 7.14 1.00
CA TYR A 158 -3.07 7.71 1.55
C TYR A 158 -3.08 7.71 3.08
N ILE A 159 -4.22 8.04 3.68
CA ILE A 159 -4.37 8.05 5.14
C ILE A 159 -4.17 6.63 5.71
N SER A 160 -4.89 5.65 5.18
CA SER A 160 -4.81 4.26 5.69
C SER A 160 -3.42 3.67 5.50
N LYS A 161 -2.78 3.88 4.35
CA LYS A 161 -1.43 3.39 4.09
C LYS A 161 -0.37 4.06 4.97
N ASN A 162 -0.45 5.38 5.18
CA ASN A 162 0.43 6.07 6.12
C ASN A 162 0.27 5.55 7.56
N LEU A 163 -0.95 5.30 8.02
CA LEU A 163 -1.18 4.72 9.34
C LEU A 163 -0.54 3.33 9.47
N VAL A 164 -0.62 2.48 8.46
CA VAL A 164 0.08 1.19 8.44
C VAL A 164 1.59 1.40 8.58
N TRP A 165 2.18 2.33 7.85
CA TRP A 165 3.61 2.61 7.95
C TRP A 165 4.04 3.08 9.33
N TRP A 166 3.23 3.93 9.98
CA TRP A 166 3.50 4.37 11.36
C TRP A 166 3.40 3.22 12.36
N ILE A 167 2.42 2.32 12.20
CA ILE A 167 2.30 1.14 13.05
C ILE A 167 3.49 0.21 12.87
N THR A 168 3.88 -0.09 11.64
CA THR A 168 5.02 -0.98 11.35
C THR A 168 6.37 -0.38 11.71
N LEU A 169 6.44 0.94 11.93
CA LEU A 169 7.61 1.60 12.44
C LEU A 169 7.86 1.36 13.93
N ILE A 170 6.82 1.07 14.72
CA ILE A 170 6.93 0.94 16.19
C ILE A 170 8.05 0.00 16.62
N PRO A 171 8.17 -1.25 16.12
CA PRO A 171 9.27 -2.11 16.49
C PRO A 171 10.64 -1.60 16.04
N VAL A 172 10.71 -0.93 14.89
CA VAL A 172 11.96 -0.41 14.31
C VAL A 172 12.55 0.72 15.15
N LEU A 173 11.71 1.51 15.82
CA LEU A 173 12.15 2.62 16.68
C LEU A 173 12.97 2.19 17.89
N LYS A 174 12.87 0.92 18.30
CA LYS A 174 13.69 0.35 19.38
C LYS A 174 15.18 0.33 19.00
N ASP A 175 15.45 0.11 17.71
CA ASP A 175 16.80 -0.10 17.20
C ASP A 175 17.36 1.11 16.43
N ASN A 176 16.47 1.95 15.88
CA ASN A 176 16.86 3.05 15.01
C ASN A 176 15.96 4.29 15.14
N ASN A 177 16.42 5.27 15.93
CA ASN A 177 15.70 6.54 16.13
C ASN A 177 15.60 7.39 14.83
N PHE A 178 16.54 7.26 13.89
CA PHE A 178 16.48 7.96 12.61
C PHE A 178 15.32 7.50 11.72
N ALA A 179 14.79 6.30 11.93
CA ALA A 179 13.63 5.79 11.23
C ALA A 179 12.39 6.69 11.42
N PHE A 180 12.26 7.33 12.59
CA PHE A 180 11.19 8.31 12.86
C PHE A 180 11.27 9.52 11.93
N LEU A 181 12.45 10.10 11.78
CA LEU A 181 12.66 11.27 10.91
C LEU A 181 12.42 10.92 9.45
N SER A 182 12.89 9.76 9.02
CA SER A 182 12.66 9.25 7.66
C SER A 182 11.17 9.06 7.37
N MET A 183 10.41 8.54 8.33
CA MET A 183 8.97 8.34 8.18
C MET A 183 8.20 9.68 8.11
N ILE A 184 8.62 10.69 8.85
CA ILE A 184 8.08 12.06 8.71
C ILE A 184 8.32 12.56 7.28
N GLY A 185 9.53 12.39 6.74
CA GLY A 185 9.86 12.78 5.37
C GLY A 185 8.97 12.09 4.34
N TRP A 186 8.78 10.78 4.44
CA TRP A 186 7.88 10.04 3.55
C TRP A 186 6.42 10.45 3.71
N SER A 187 5.94 10.64 4.94
CA SER A 187 4.56 11.12 5.19
C SER A 187 4.35 12.51 4.61
N PHE A 188 5.34 13.39 4.72
CA PHE A 188 5.30 14.72 4.11
C PHE A 188 5.23 14.65 2.58
N MET A 189 6.03 13.78 1.94
CA MET A 189 5.96 13.59 0.47
C MET A 189 4.58 13.11 0.03
N TYR A 190 3.96 12.18 0.75
CA TYR A 190 2.59 11.73 0.45
C TYR A 190 1.54 12.81 0.69
N PHE A 191 1.72 13.64 1.72
CA PHE A 191 0.86 14.79 1.96
C PHE A 191 0.96 15.81 0.82
N MET A 192 2.17 16.14 0.37
CA MET A 192 2.39 17.06 -0.77
C MET A 192 1.83 16.53 -2.09
N ARG A 193 1.74 15.22 -2.25
CA ARG A 193 1.06 14.59 -3.40
C ARG A 193 -0.46 14.62 -3.31
N ALA A 194 -1.01 14.85 -2.12
CA ALA A 194 -2.45 14.88 -1.89
C ALA A 194 -3.06 16.28 -2.07
N ILE A 195 -2.24 17.32 -2.09
CA ILE A 195 -2.64 18.72 -2.33
C ILE A 195 -2.65 19.00 -3.82
#